data_344b390a1990f51958c3ddc3112ff1ba
#
_entry.id   344b390a1990f51958c3ddc3112ff1ba
#
_cell.length_a   1.000
_cell.length_b   1.000
_cell.length_c   1.000
_cell.angle_alpha   90.00
_cell.angle_beta   90.00
_cell.angle_gamma   90.00
#
_symmetry.space_group_name_H-M   'P 1'
#
loop_
_entity.id
_entity.type
_entity.pdbx_description
1 polymer ?
#
loop_
_entity_poly.entity_id
_entity_poly.type
_entity_poly.pdbx_seq_one_letter_code
_entity_poly.pdbx_strand_id
1 'polypeptide(L)'
;MHGSGLSHIVWSLHEQFYITNGYNVLSIDLPGHGNSDGPAIDSIDKISDWVSHLVRFLKINKINFVGHSQGCLVGIDFASRYPDLIDKLILVAGTYKLPVNQDLLDLAFAGDEKAILLMMKWGYEGSKAFIGGNPVKKIINSTREIREILYV
;
A
#
# COMPACT_ATOMS: atom_id res chain seq x y z
N MET A 1 1.13 4.40 -4.00
CA MET A 1 0.18 3.66 -3.13
C MET A 1 0.89 2.49 -2.47
N HIS A 2 0.78 2.35 -1.17
CA HIS A 2 1.39 1.27 -0.38
C HIS A 2 0.64 -0.07 -0.55
N GLY A 3 1.22 -1.16 -0.04
CA GLY A 3 0.60 -2.49 0.01
C GLY A 3 -0.17 -2.72 1.30
N SER A 4 -0.77 -3.93 1.44
CA SER A 4 -1.52 -4.34 2.63
C SER A 4 -0.71 -4.15 3.90
N GLY A 5 -1.33 -3.60 4.95
CA GLY A 5 -0.72 -3.41 6.25
C GLY A 5 0.47 -2.44 6.29
N LEU A 6 0.66 -1.63 5.25
CA LEU A 6 1.73 -0.63 5.15
C LEU A 6 1.14 0.79 5.22
N SER A 7 2.01 1.80 5.09
CA SER A 7 1.65 3.21 5.05
C SER A 7 2.50 3.97 4.03
N HIS A 8 2.27 5.28 3.88
CA HIS A 8 3.06 6.17 3.04
C HIS A 8 4.57 6.07 3.28
N ILE A 9 5.00 5.69 4.50
CA ILE A 9 6.42 5.61 4.90
C ILE A 9 7.25 4.72 3.97
N VAL A 10 6.66 3.73 3.29
CA VAL A 10 7.38 2.88 2.33
C VAL A 10 7.95 3.67 1.15
N TRP A 11 7.47 4.89 0.91
CA TRP A 11 7.90 5.74 -0.19
C TRP A 11 8.91 6.82 0.22
N SER A 12 9.17 7.01 1.51
CA SER A 12 9.96 8.12 2.04
C SER A 12 11.36 8.28 1.41
N LEU A 13 12.00 7.17 1.02
CA LEU A 13 13.29 7.20 0.36
C LEU A 13 13.21 7.58 -1.14
N HIS A 14 12.03 7.49 -1.74
CA HIS A 14 11.82 7.74 -3.17
C HIS A 14 11.28 9.14 -3.44
N GLU A 15 10.57 9.74 -2.49
CA GLU A 15 9.88 11.03 -2.64
C GLU A 15 10.85 12.11 -3.08
N GLN A 16 11.98 12.24 -2.38
CA GLN A 16 12.98 13.27 -2.67
C GLN A 16 13.52 13.17 -4.10
N PHE A 17 13.72 11.94 -4.59
CA PHE A 17 14.16 11.74 -5.98
C PHE A 17 13.15 12.28 -6.98
N TYR A 18 11.87 12.00 -6.82
CA TYR A 18 10.84 12.50 -7.72
C TYR A 18 10.67 14.02 -7.62
N ILE A 19 10.68 14.57 -6.40
CA ILE A 19 10.57 16.02 -6.18
C ILE A 19 11.73 16.76 -6.85
N THR A 20 12.97 16.29 -6.70
CA THR A 20 14.14 16.91 -7.32
C THR A 20 14.15 16.79 -8.84
N ASN A 21 13.39 15.84 -9.40
CA ASN A 21 13.20 15.70 -10.84
C ASN A 21 11.92 16.40 -11.36
N GLY A 22 11.32 17.31 -10.58
CA GLY A 22 10.23 18.18 -11.02
C GLY A 22 8.84 17.56 -10.94
N TYR A 23 8.67 16.46 -10.22
CA TYR A 23 7.36 15.85 -9.99
C TYR A 23 6.74 16.36 -8.68
N ASN A 24 5.42 16.55 -8.67
CA ASN A 24 4.67 16.62 -7.44
C ASN A 24 4.41 15.18 -6.95
N VAL A 25 4.66 14.92 -5.67
CA VAL A 25 4.50 13.60 -5.07
C VAL A 25 3.38 13.62 -4.05
N LEU A 26 2.51 12.62 -4.13
CA LEU A 26 1.46 12.37 -3.15
C LEU A 26 1.61 10.95 -2.63
N SER A 27 2.16 10.80 -1.44
CA SER A 27 2.25 9.53 -0.73
C SER A 27 1.08 9.44 0.24
N ILE A 28 0.10 8.62 -0.12
CA ILE A 28 -1.15 8.50 0.63
C ILE A 28 -1.10 7.36 1.64
N ASP A 29 -1.81 7.55 2.75
CA ASP A 29 -2.29 6.47 3.59
C ASP A 29 -3.74 6.16 3.20
N LEU A 30 -4.02 4.89 2.90
CA LEU A 30 -5.38 4.45 2.66
C LEU A 30 -6.23 4.62 3.93
N PRO A 31 -7.56 4.77 3.82
CA PRO A 31 -8.43 4.78 4.99
C PRO A 31 -8.13 3.63 5.95
N GLY A 32 -8.04 3.91 7.24
CA GLY A 32 -7.66 2.96 8.28
C GLY A 32 -6.18 2.56 8.31
N HIS A 33 -5.29 3.25 7.55
CA HIS A 33 -3.85 3.01 7.51
C HIS A 33 -3.07 4.26 7.91
N GLY A 34 -1.91 4.07 8.53
CA GLY A 34 -0.99 5.16 8.87
C GLY A 34 -1.66 6.29 9.65
N ASN A 35 -1.70 7.48 9.07
CA ASN A 35 -2.32 8.67 9.65
C ASN A 35 -3.76 8.93 9.15
N SER A 36 -4.32 8.05 8.30
CA SER A 36 -5.68 8.20 7.78
C SER A 36 -6.72 7.58 8.69
N ASP A 37 -7.75 8.36 9.00
CA ASP A 37 -8.91 7.91 9.78
C ASP A 37 -9.80 6.93 9.01
N GLY A 38 -10.76 6.35 9.73
CA GLY A 38 -11.84 5.53 9.21
C GLY A 38 -11.52 4.04 9.19
N PRO A 39 -12.51 3.22 8.86
CA PRO A 39 -12.26 1.81 8.66
C PRO A 39 -11.48 1.56 7.37
N ALA A 40 -10.72 0.47 7.32
CA ALA A 40 -10.10 0.02 6.09
C ALA A 40 -11.16 -0.32 5.03
N ILE A 41 -10.81 -0.06 3.76
CA ILE A 41 -11.69 -0.39 2.63
C ILE A 41 -11.51 -1.86 2.27
N ASP A 42 -12.60 -2.57 2.15
CA ASP A 42 -12.69 -4.04 2.08
C ASP A 42 -12.56 -4.64 0.67
N SER A 43 -12.38 -3.83 -0.38
CA SER A 43 -12.24 -4.35 -1.74
C SER A 43 -11.42 -3.44 -2.64
N ILE A 44 -10.77 -4.04 -3.66
CA ILE A 44 -9.88 -3.35 -4.61
C ILE A 44 -10.65 -2.30 -5.41
N ASP A 45 -11.84 -2.62 -5.87
CA ASP A 45 -12.70 -1.72 -6.64
C ASP A 45 -13.11 -0.47 -5.82
N LYS A 46 -13.49 -0.66 -4.55
CA LYS A 46 -13.80 0.46 -3.66
C LYS A 46 -12.57 1.32 -3.34
N ILE A 47 -11.38 0.71 -3.22
CA ILE A 47 -10.14 1.47 -3.07
C ILE A 47 -9.88 2.31 -4.33
N SER A 48 -10.08 1.75 -5.51
CA SER A 48 -9.96 2.47 -6.78
C SER A 48 -10.94 3.63 -6.86
N ASP A 49 -12.18 3.42 -6.43
CA ASP A 49 -13.20 4.48 -6.36
C ASP A 49 -12.76 5.61 -5.42
N TRP A 50 -12.27 5.24 -4.24
CA TRP A 50 -11.76 6.21 -3.27
C TRP A 50 -10.59 7.04 -3.84
N VAL A 51 -9.65 6.38 -4.53
CA VAL A 51 -8.54 7.08 -5.22
C VAL A 51 -9.07 8.02 -6.29
N SER A 52 -10.06 7.59 -7.08
CA SER A 52 -10.65 8.44 -8.11
C SER A 52 -11.29 9.70 -7.53
N HIS A 53 -11.99 9.55 -6.40
CA HIS A 53 -12.55 10.68 -5.66
C HIS A 53 -11.47 11.62 -5.12
N LEU A 54 -10.39 11.07 -4.57
CA LEU A 54 -9.26 11.86 -4.08
C LEU A 54 -8.62 12.69 -5.20
N VAL A 55 -8.32 12.06 -6.35
CA VAL A 55 -7.73 12.73 -7.52
C VAL A 55 -8.63 13.89 -7.99
N ARG A 56 -9.93 13.65 -8.09
CA ARG A 56 -10.91 14.69 -8.48
C ARG A 56 -11.06 15.79 -7.44
N PHE A 57 -11.08 15.42 -6.15
CA PHE A 57 -11.15 16.38 -5.04
C PHE A 57 -9.95 17.34 -5.05
N LEU A 58 -8.76 16.81 -5.32
CA LEU A 58 -7.53 17.59 -5.45
C LEU A 58 -7.45 18.36 -6.78
N LYS A 59 -8.44 18.22 -7.67
CA LYS A 59 -8.47 18.84 -8.99
C LYS A 59 -7.26 18.50 -9.86
N ILE A 60 -6.77 17.27 -9.71
CA ILE A 60 -5.65 16.75 -10.51
C ILE A 60 -6.25 16.14 -11.79
N ASN A 61 -5.74 16.54 -12.95
CA ASN A 61 -6.24 16.05 -14.23
C ASN A 61 -5.82 14.60 -14.47
N LYS A 62 -4.53 14.30 -14.29
CA LYS A 62 -3.96 12.96 -14.47
C LYS A 62 -2.84 12.71 -13.48
N ILE A 63 -2.70 11.45 -13.08
CA ILE A 63 -1.62 10.99 -12.19
C ILE A 63 -0.73 9.97 -12.87
N ASN A 64 0.55 9.91 -12.46
CA ASN A 64 1.37 8.73 -12.58
C ASN A 64 1.13 7.88 -11.33
N PHE A 65 0.55 6.70 -11.49
CA PHE A 65 0.22 5.82 -10.38
C PHE A 65 1.37 4.85 -10.12
N VAL A 66 1.88 4.84 -8.90
CA VAL A 66 2.89 3.88 -8.45
C VAL A 66 2.26 3.01 -7.36
N GLY A 67 2.12 1.71 -7.64
CA GLY A 67 1.54 0.74 -6.72
C GLY A 67 2.57 -0.27 -6.25
N HIS A 68 2.58 -0.58 -4.94
CA HIS A 68 3.39 -1.63 -4.34
C HIS A 68 2.50 -2.76 -3.83
N SER A 69 2.82 -4.02 -4.16
CA SER A 69 2.09 -5.20 -3.66
C SER A 69 0.58 -5.10 -3.97
N GLN A 70 -0.32 -5.06 -2.99
CA GLN A 70 -1.76 -4.82 -3.16
C GLN A 70 -2.03 -3.53 -3.96
N GLY A 71 -1.22 -2.49 -3.79
CA GLY A 71 -1.32 -1.26 -4.58
C GLY A 71 -1.19 -1.49 -6.09
N CYS A 72 -0.57 -2.60 -6.53
CA CYS A 72 -0.54 -2.99 -7.94
C CYS A 72 -1.93 -3.41 -8.44
N LEU A 73 -2.68 -4.19 -7.65
CA LEU A 73 -4.05 -4.60 -7.99
C LEU A 73 -4.96 -3.39 -8.11
N VAL A 74 -4.85 -2.46 -7.14
CA VAL A 74 -5.61 -1.20 -7.18
C VAL A 74 -5.22 -0.37 -8.40
N GLY A 75 -3.92 -0.28 -8.73
CA GLY A 75 -3.46 0.46 -9.90
C GLY A 75 -3.96 -0.12 -11.23
N ILE A 76 -4.03 -1.44 -11.35
CA ILE A 76 -4.57 -2.12 -12.53
C ILE A 76 -6.08 -1.86 -12.65
N ASP A 77 -6.84 -2.02 -11.56
CA ASP A 77 -8.27 -1.74 -11.55
C ASP A 77 -8.54 -0.26 -11.83
N PHE A 78 -7.78 0.64 -11.20
CA PHE A 78 -7.89 2.08 -11.43
C PHE A 78 -7.63 2.47 -12.88
N ALA A 79 -6.57 1.92 -13.49
CA ALA A 79 -6.25 2.20 -14.90
C ALA A 79 -7.34 1.69 -15.86
N SER A 80 -7.96 0.56 -15.53
CA SER A 80 -9.08 0.00 -16.31
C SER A 80 -10.35 0.83 -16.22
N ARG A 81 -10.71 1.28 -15.01
CA ARG A 81 -12.00 1.95 -14.74
C ARG A 81 -11.93 3.47 -14.89
N TYR A 82 -10.74 4.06 -14.74
CA TYR A 82 -10.52 5.51 -14.80
C TYR A 82 -9.38 5.91 -15.73
N PRO A 83 -9.39 5.46 -17.01
CA PRO A 83 -8.29 5.70 -17.95
C PRO A 83 -8.02 7.19 -18.20
N ASP A 84 -9.01 8.03 -18.00
CA ASP A 84 -8.87 9.48 -18.17
C ASP A 84 -8.11 10.16 -17.02
N LEU A 85 -7.99 9.51 -15.86
CA LEU A 85 -7.31 10.04 -14.68
C LEU A 85 -5.86 9.57 -14.55
N ILE A 86 -5.40 8.64 -15.39
CA ILE A 86 -4.05 8.06 -15.30
C ILE A 86 -3.24 8.37 -16.56
N ASP A 87 -1.95 8.71 -16.37
CA ASP A 87 -0.98 8.85 -17.46
C ASP A 87 -0.07 7.62 -17.55
N LYS A 88 0.52 7.22 -16.43
CA LYS A 88 1.41 6.05 -16.34
C LYS A 88 1.07 5.20 -15.13
N LEU A 89 1.28 3.89 -15.27
CA LEU A 89 1.14 2.90 -14.20
C LEU A 89 2.47 2.19 -13.98
N ILE A 90 2.97 2.27 -12.74
CA ILE A 90 4.20 1.60 -12.31
C ILE A 90 3.83 0.59 -11.23
N LEU A 91 4.16 -0.67 -11.46
CA LEU A 91 3.87 -1.79 -10.57
C LEU A 91 5.16 -2.27 -9.90
N VAL A 92 5.19 -2.23 -8.57
CA VAL A 92 6.34 -2.61 -7.76
C VAL A 92 6.01 -3.82 -6.90
N ALA A 93 6.77 -4.90 -7.07
CA ALA A 93 6.61 -6.14 -6.29
C ALA A 93 5.16 -6.65 -6.25
N GLY A 94 4.50 -6.65 -7.39
CA GLY A 94 3.12 -7.09 -7.52
C GLY A 94 2.84 -7.77 -8.85
N THR A 95 1.64 -8.30 -8.97
CA THR A 95 1.12 -9.00 -10.15
C THR A 95 -0.36 -8.71 -10.30
N TYR A 96 -0.96 -9.12 -11.42
CA TYR A 96 -2.40 -8.98 -11.67
C TYR A 96 -3.28 -9.88 -10.78
N LYS A 97 -2.69 -10.84 -10.07
CA LYS A 97 -3.37 -11.73 -9.13
C LYS A 97 -2.44 -12.06 -7.98
N LEU A 98 -2.84 -11.72 -6.78
CA LEU A 98 -2.12 -12.02 -5.53
C LEU A 98 -2.92 -13.05 -4.73
N PRO A 99 -2.63 -14.34 -4.91
CA PRO A 99 -3.25 -15.35 -4.05
C PRO A 99 -2.75 -15.18 -2.61
N VAL A 100 -3.67 -15.07 -1.68
CA VAL A 100 -3.34 -14.99 -0.25
C VAL A 100 -3.35 -16.39 0.33
N ASN A 101 -2.32 -16.73 1.09
CA ASN A 101 -2.25 -18.02 1.79
C ASN A 101 -3.35 -18.11 2.85
N GLN A 102 -4.00 -19.26 2.95
CA GLN A 102 -5.12 -19.46 3.89
C GLN A 102 -4.68 -19.29 5.34
N ASP A 103 -3.48 -19.78 5.71
CA ASP A 103 -2.96 -19.61 7.07
C ASP A 103 -2.83 -18.13 7.46
N LEU A 104 -2.42 -17.28 6.50
CA LEU A 104 -2.35 -15.83 6.72
C LEU A 104 -3.73 -15.24 6.94
N LEU A 105 -4.70 -15.63 6.14
CA LEU A 105 -6.09 -15.17 6.30
C LEU A 105 -6.65 -15.59 7.66
N ASP A 106 -6.47 -16.83 8.06
CA ASP A 106 -6.96 -17.37 9.32
C ASP A 106 -6.33 -16.64 10.52
N LEU A 107 -5.01 -16.40 10.48
CA LEU A 107 -4.31 -15.62 11.49
C LEU A 107 -4.79 -14.16 11.53
N ALA A 108 -5.01 -13.56 10.36
CA ALA A 108 -5.50 -12.19 10.27
C ALA A 108 -6.93 -12.06 10.83
N PHE A 109 -7.83 -12.98 10.46
CA PHE A 109 -9.19 -13.03 11.00
C PHE A 109 -9.22 -13.25 12.52
N ALA A 110 -8.27 -14.05 13.05
CA ALA A 110 -8.13 -14.25 14.48
C ALA A 110 -7.51 -13.06 15.23
N GLY A 111 -7.03 -12.05 14.51
CA GLY A 111 -6.28 -10.94 15.10
C GLY A 111 -4.92 -11.35 15.68
N ASP A 112 -4.35 -12.47 15.22
CA ASP A 112 -3.06 -12.99 15.72
C ASP A 112 -1.89 -12.20 15.11
N GLU A 113 -1.02 -11.70 15.98
CA GLU A 113 0.19 -10.96 15.55
C GLU A 113 1.12 -11.80 14.65
N LYS A 114 0.98 -13.13 14.65
CA LYS A 114 1.71 -13.99 13.72
C LYS A 114 1.39 -13.71 12.25
N ALA A 115 0.21 -13.18 11.94
CA ALA A 115 -0.12 -12.75 10.58
C ALA A 115 0.89 -11.72 10.07
N ILE A 116 1.23 -10.75 10.93
CA ILE A 116 2.21 -9.70 10.62
C ILE A 116 3.61 -10.30 10.39
N LEU A 117 4.02 -11.20 11.29
CA LEU A 117 5.31 -11.87 11.19
C LEU A 117 5.43 -12.72 9.91
N LEU A 118 4.34 -13.37 9.52
CA LEU A 118 4.28 -14.18 8.31
C LEU A 118 4.36 -13.32 7.05
N MET A 119 3.62 -12.22 6.99
CA MET A 119 3.72 -11.25 5.90
C MET A 119 5.13 -10.69 5.77
N MET A 120 5.75 -10.36 6.87
CA MET A 120 7.12 -9.84 6.89
C MET A 120 8.14 -10.87 6.43
N LYS A 121 7.99 -12.11 6.86
CA LYS A 121 8.83 -13.21 6.42
C LYS A 121 8.79 -13.35 4.90
N TRP A 122 7.60 -13.36 4.31
CA TRP A 122 7.46 -13.51 2.85
C TRP A 122 7.91 -12.28 2.06
N GLY A 123 7.61 -11.08 2.56
CA GLY A 123 7.95 -9.84 1.87
C GLY A 123 9.43 -9.48 1.93
N TYR A 124 10.15 -9.94 2.97
CA TYR A 124 11.52 -9.53 3.24
C TYR A 124 12.51 -10.69 3.43
N GLU A 125 12.07 -11.93 3.22
CA GLU A 125 12.94 -13.11 3.33
C GLU A 125 14.04 -13.04 2.26
N GLY A 126 15.29 -12.91 2.72
CA GLY A 126 16.47 -12.78 1.87
C GLY A 126 16.99 -11.36 1.67
N SER A 127 16.27 -10.32 2.08
CA SER A 127 16.79 -8.96 2.06
C SER A 127 17.77 -8.73 3.22
N LYS A 128 19.03 -9.12 3.03
CA LYS A 128 20.14 -8.79 3.97
C LYS A 128 20.55 -7.31 3.89
N ALA A 129 19.92 -6.52 3.08
CA ALA A 129 20.34 -5.18 2.71
C ALA A 129 19.45 -4.09 3.31
N PHE A 130 19.25 -4.09 4.62
CA PHE A 130 18.76 -2.90 5.29
C PHE A 130 19.91 -2.21 6.04
N ILE A 131 20.40 -1.14 5.44
CA ILE A 131 21.33 -0.21 6.07
C ILE A 131 20.53 0.61 7.09
N GLY A 132 20.82 0.45 8.38
CA GLY A 132 20.37 1.41 9.40
C GLY A 132 19.40 0.94 10.47
N GLY A 133 19.48 -0.30 10.93
CA GLY A 133 18.72 -0.77 12.10
C GLY A 133 17.83 -1.99 11.81
N ASN A 134 17.22 -2.56 12.85
CA ASN A 134 16.36 -3.72 12.68
C ASN A 134 15.01 -3.28 12.07
N PRO A 135 14.79 -3.42 10.75
CA PRO A 135 13.57 -2.95 10.09
C PRO A 135 12.35 -3.71 10.59
N VAL A 136 12.53 -4.99 10.98
CA VAL A 136 11.47 -5.82 11.54
C VAL A 136 10.87 -5.17 12.79
N LYS A 137 11.71 -4.65 13.69
CA LYS A 137 11.24 -4.02 14.93
C LYS A 137 10.50 -2.70 14.67
N LYS A 138 10.94 -1.94 13.66
CA LYS A 138 10.32 -0.66 13.27
C LYS A 138 8.98 -0.88 12.55
N ILE A 139 8.91 -1.90 11.69
CA ILE A 139 7.68 -2.29 10.99
C ILE A 139 6.69 -2.94 11.95
N ILE A 140 7.12 -3.79 12.88
CA ILE A 140 6.25 -4.35 13.93
C ILE A 140 5.66 -3.23 14.80
N ASN A 141 6.42 -2.20 15.14
CA ASN A 141 5.89 -1.10 15.93
C ASN A 141 4.87 -0.27 15.12
N SER A 142 5.14 0.03 13.84
CA SER A 142 4.15 0.69 12.97
C SER A 142 2.95 -0.22 12.67
N THR A 143 3.13 -1.53 12.62
CA THR A 143 2.06 -2.50 12.36
C THR A 143 1.23 -2.82 13.60
N ARG A 144 1.73 -2.55 14.82
CA ARG A 144 0.90 -2.59 16.05
C ARG A 144 -0.17 -1.49 16.06
N GLU A 145 0.09 -0.37 15.39
CA GLU A 145 -0.90 0.67 15.14
C GLU A 145 -1.93 0.24 14.06
N ILE A 146 -1.62 -0.80 13.28
CA ILE A 146 -2.41 -1.35 12.18
C ILE A 146 -3.35 -2.49 12.64
N ARG A 147 -3.47 -2.76 13.93
CA ARG A 147 -4.35 -3.82 14.47
C ARG A 147 -5.80 -3.78 13.95
N GLU A 148 -6.26 -2.61 13.54
CA GLU A 148 -7.62 -2.45 13.01
C GLU A 148 -7.73 -2.80 11.51
N ILE A 149 -6.62 -3.00 10.81
CA ILE A 149 -6.58 -3.07 9.34
C ILE A 149 -6.65 -4.50 8.81
N LEU A 150 -6.33 -5.49 9.63
CA LEU A 150 -6.42 -6.90 9.26
C LEU A 150 -7.80 -7.51 9.51
N TYR A 151 -8.78 -6.70 9.95
CA TYR A 151 -10.15 -7.12 10.23
C TYR A 151 -11.12 -6.92 9.05
N VAL A 152 -10.60 -6.97 7.81
CA VAL A 152 -11.46 -6.88 6.62
C VAL A 152 -11.23 -8.06 5.70
#